data_549dba251053e68b8b0e7fc295b17ecf
#
_entry.id   549dba251053e68b8b0e7fc295b17ecf
#
_cell.length_a   1.000
_cell.length_b   1.000
_cell.length_c   1.000
_cell.angle_alpha   90.00
_cell.angle_beta   90.00
_cell.angle_gamma   90.00
#
_symmetry.space_group_name_H-M   'P 1'
#
loop_
_entity.id
_entity.type
_entity.pdbx_description
1 polymer ?
#
loop_
_entity_poly.entity_id
_entity_poly.type
_entity_poly.pdbx_seq_one_letter_code
_entity_poly.pdbx_strand_id
1 'polypeptide(L)'
;MINAVIADQPDDLVINTHICRGNFHSTWLSSGGYAPVAAKLFGEENVDAYYLEFDDDRSGDFAPLAEVSDDKQVVLGLVTSKRPELENPETIKARIYEAAQYVPLERLCLSTQCGFASTEEGNKLTEEQQWAKIALVRSIAEEVWGE
;
A
#
# COMPACT_ATOMS: atom_id res chain seq x y z
N MET A 1 20.90 -0.83 -5.25
CA MET A 1 21.16 -1.97 -4.32
C MET A 1 20.10 -3.05 -4.51
N ILE A 2 18.79 -2.79 -4.40
CA ILE A 2 17.71 -3.78 -4.59
C ILE A 2 17.83 -4.48 -5.94
N ASN A 3 17.92 -3.76 -7.05
CA ASN A 3 18.11 -4.33 -8.39
C ASN A 3 19.29 -5.30 -8.53
N ALA A 4 20.36 -5.10 -7.77
CA ALA A 4 21.49 -6.02 -7.79
C ALA A 4 21.20 -7.33 -7.02
N VAL A 5 20.30 -7.29 -6.04
CA VAL A 5 19.88 -8.48 -5.27
C VAL A 5 18.96 -9.37 -6.10
N ILE A 6 18.11 -8.75 -6.93
CA ILE A 6 17.10 -9.44 -7.73
C ILE A 6 17.52 -9.66 -9.20
N ALA A 7 18.79 -9.38 -9.55
CA ALA A 7 19.26 -9.39 -10.95
C ALA A 7 19.17 -10.77 -11.63
N ASP A 8 19.32 -11.85 -10.86
CA ASP A 8 19.33 -13.22 -11.35
C ASP A 8 18.03 -13.98 -10.99
N GLN A 9 16.94 -13.27 -10.76
CA GLN A 9 15.64 -13.88 -10.45
C GLN A 9 15.12 -14.69 -11.67
N PRO A 10 14.36 -15.77 -11.44
CA PRO A 10 13.60 -16.44 -12.50
C PRO A 10 12.59 -15.50 -13.18
N ASP A 11 12.42 -15.63 -14.48
CA ASP A 11 11.52 -14.75 -15.27
C ASP A 11 10.04 -14.83 -14.85
N ASP A 12 9.63 -15.93 -14.21
CA ASP A 12 8.28 -16.16 -13.71
C ASP A 12 8.06 -15.80 -12.24
N LEU A 13 9.08 -15.25 -11.57
CA LEU A 13 9.00 -14.83 -10.17
C LEU A 13 8.48 -13.38 -10.07
N VAL A 14 7.30 -13.22 -9.45
CA VAL A 14 6.75 -11.91 -9.13
C VAL A 14 7.42 -11.35 -7.87
N ILE A 15 8.06 -10.20 -7.98
CA ILE A 15 8.73 -9.53 -6.86
C ILE A 15 8.02 -8.22 -6.51
N ASN A 16 7.56 -8.14 -5.28
CA ASN A 16 6.91 -6.96 -4.75
C ASN A 16 7.76 -6.33 -3.65
N THR A 17 7.68 -5.02 -3.48
CA THR A 17 8.30 -4.31 -2.38
C THR A 17 7.28 -3.59 -1.51
N HIS A 18 7.48 -3.60 -0.20
CA HIS A 18 6.69 -2.81 0.75
C HIS A 18 7.55 -1.71 1.36
N ILE A 19 7.01 -0.49 1.37
CA ILE A 19 7.68 0.67 1.97
C ILE A 19 6.96 1.04 3.25
N CYS A 20 7.51 0.52 4.35
CA CYS A 20 6.95 0.66 5.68
C CYS A 20 7.44 1.94 6.39
N ARG A 21 6.55 2.58 7.16
CA ARG A 21 6.90 3.68 8.07
C ARG A 21 6.92 3.26 9.54
N GLY A 22 6.93 1.97 9.78
CA GLY A 22 6.92 1.36 11.11
C GLY A 22 5.55 0.80 11.48
N ASN A 23 5.57 -0.37 12.10
CA ASN A 23 4.37 -1.07 12.58
C ASN A 23 4.68 -1.89 13.84
N PHE A 24 5.17 -1.22 14.88
CA PHE A 24 5.44 -1.86 16.17
C PHE A 24 4.25 -1.64 17.11
N HIS A 25 3.55 -2.71 17.47
CA HIS A 25 2.41 -2.70 18.38
C HIS A 25 1.42 -1.57 18.07
N SER A 26 0.96 -1.48 16.82
CA SER A 26 0.07 -0.44 16.28
C SER A 26 0.67 0.98 16.25
N THR A 27 1.99 1.11 16.27
CA THR A 27 2.69 2.41 16.27
C THR A 27 3.58 2.54 15.05
N TRP A 28 3.60 3.71 14.43
CA TRP A 28 4.53 4.05 13.36
C TRP A 28 5.78 4.77 13.90
N LEU A 29 6.88 4.75 13.14
CA LEU A 29 8.17 5.33 13.54
C LEU A 29 8.53 6.60 12.75
N SER A 30 8.15 6.65 11.46
CA SER A 30 8.53 7.75 10.56
C SER A 30 7.33 8.32 9.81
N SER A 31 7.46 9.55 9.34
CA SER A 31 6.49 10.25 8.51
C SER A 31 7.17 10.92 7.34
N GLY A 32 6.41 11.26 6.30
CA GLY A 32 6.87 11.94 5.09
C GLY A 32 6.29 11.28 3.84
N GLY A 33 6.00 12.09 2.83
CA GLY A 33 5.55 11.63 1.52
C GLY A 33 6.66 10.95 0.73
N TYR A 34 6.30 10.36 -0.39
CA TYR A 34 7.25 9.63 -1.26
C TYR A 34 8.04 10.55 -2.21
N ALA A 35 7.65 11.83 -2.37
CA ALA A 35 8.25 12.75 -3.34
C ALA A 35 9.80 12.80 -3.33
N PRO A 36 10.51 12.80 -2.18
CA PRO A 36 11.98 12.87 -2.18
C PRO A 36 12.67 11.65 -2.79
N VAL A 37 11.98 10.52 -2.91
CA VAL A 37 12.54 9.24 -3.39
C VAL A 37 11.83 8.70 -4.63
N ALA A 38 10.75 9.33 -5.07
CA ALA A 38 9.83 8.81 -6.08
C ALA A 38 10.55 8.47 -7.40
N ALA A 39 11.28 9.39 -7.99
CA ALA A 39 11.95 9.17 -9.27
C ALA A 39 12.93 7.98 -9.23
N LYS A 40 13.65 7.82 -8.12
CA LYS A 40 14.60 6.71 -7.98
C LYS A 40 13.91 5.40 -7.62
N LEU A 41 12.94 5.46 -6.71
CA LEU A 41 12.24 4.29 -6.22
C LEU A 41 11.29 3.73 -7.28
N PHE A 42 10.38 4.57 -7.76
CA PHE A 42 9.31 4.15 -8.68
C PHE A 42 9.76 4.06 -10.15
N GLY A 43 10.79 4.84 -10.52
CA GLY A 43 11.30 4.86 -11.89
C GLY A 43 12.46 3.89 -12.17
N GLU A 44 13.18 3.42 -11.14
CA GLU A 44 14.41 2.64 -11.35
C GLU A 44 14.40 1.24 -10.73
N GLU A 45 13.50 0.91 -9.79
CA GLU A 45 13.47 -0.44 -9.18
C GLU A 45 12.81 -1.47 -10.11
N ASN A 46 13.45 -2.64 -10.23
CA ASN A 46 12.98 -3.75 -11.07
C ASN A 46 12.05 -4.69 -10.30
N VAL A 47 11.02 -4.12 -9.65
CA VAL A 47 9.96 -4.88 -8.96
C VAL A 47 8.68 -4.84 -9.77
N ASP A 48 7.75 -5.77 -9.53
CA ASP A 48 6.49 -5.86 -10.24
C ASP A 48 5.40 -4.98 -9.59
N ALA A 49 5.44 -4.84 -8.26
CA ALA A 49 4.48 -4.01 -7.54
C ALA A 49 5.06 -3.32 -6.30
N TYR A 50 4.48 -2.17 -5.99
CA TYR A 50 4.75 -1.39 -4.78
C TYR A 50 3.57 -1.46 -3.83
N TYR A 51 3.79 -1.91 -2.59
CA TYR A 51 2.84 -1.84 -1.47
C TYR A 51 3.15 -0.59 -0.65
N LEU A 52 2.31 0.42 -0.77
CA LEU A 52 2.56 1.77 -0.24
C LEU A 52 1.56 2.14 0.85
N GLU A 53 2.05 2.72 1.94
CA GLU A 53 1.21 3.23 3.02
C GLU A 53 0.62 4.60 2.66
N PHE A 54 -0.71 4.68 2.68
CA PHE A 54 -1.49 5.91 2.44
C PHE A 54 -2.70 6.02 3.38
N ASP A 55 -2.64 5.42 4.57
CA ASP A 55 -3.75 5.33 5.51
C ASP A 55 -4.03 6.63 6.29
N ASP A 56 -3.10 7.59 6.29
CA ASP A 56 -3.26 8.91 6.90
C ASP A 56 -2.35 9.98 6.30
N ASP A 57 -2.46 11.22 6.81
CA ASP A 57 -1.76 12.41 6.30
C ASP A 57 -0.23 12.33 6.40
N ARG A 58 0.34 11.44 7.24
CA ARG A 58 1.79 11.26 7.36
C ARG A 58 2.44 10.75 6.08
N SER A 59 1.65 10.16 5.19
CA SER A 59 2.12 9.57 3.92
C SER A 59 2.21 10.58 2.77
N GLY A 60 1.68 11.81 2.96
CA GLY A 60 1.58 12.80 1.90
C GLY A 60 0.48 12.49 0.88
N ASP A 61 0.56 13.11 -0.28
CA ASP A 61 -0.36 12.95 -1.40
C ASP A 61 0.07 11.88 -2.41
N PHE A 62 -0.75 11.68 -3.45
CA PHE A 62 -0.51 10.70 -4.52
C PHE A 62 0.33 11.23 -5.69
N ALA A 63 0.69 12.51 -5.74
CA ALA A 63 1.47 13.07 -6.85
C ALA A 63 2.77 12.30 -7.16
N PRO A 64 3.51 11.76 -6.17
CA PRO A 64 4.69 10.93 -6.43
C PRO A 64 4.44 9.68 -7.26
N LEU A 65 3.19 9.18 -7.34
CA LEU A 65 2.84 8.03 -8.16
C LEU A 65 2.97 8.28 -9.66
N ALA A 66 3.06 9.54 -10.09
CA ALA A 66 3.36 9.91 -11.49
C ALA A 66 4.72 9.39 -11.97
N GLU A 67 5.63 9.06 -11.05
CA GLU A 67 6.96 8.51 -11.36
C GLU A 67 6.95 6.96 -11.50
N VAL A 68 5.80 6.30 -11.25
CA VAL A 68 5.70 4.84 -11.35
C VAL A 68 5.72 4.42 -12.82
N SER A 69 6.68 3.56 -13.18
CA SER A 69 6.81 3.02 -14.53
C SER A 69 5.56 2.26 -14.97
N ASP A 70 5.25 2.29 -16.27
CA ASP A 70 3.98 1.78 -16.83
C ASP A 70 3.76 0.27 -16.71
N ASP A 71 4.79 -0.48 -16.40
CA ASP A 71 4.79 -1.93 -16.21
C ASP A 71 4.53 -2.37 -14.75
N LYS A 72 4.37 -1.43 -13.81
CA LYS A 72 4.27 -1.71 -12.37
C LYS A 72 2.84 -1.56 -11.85
N GLN A 73 2.50 -2.37 -10.85
CA GLN A 73 1.29 -2.21 -10.05
C GLN A 73 1.55 -1.39 -8.79
N VAL A 74 0.52 -0.72 -8.30
CA VAL A 74 0.54 0.01 -7.03
C VAL A 74 -0.58 -0.50 -6.13
N VAL A 75 -0.21 -1.04 -4.99
CA VAL A 75 -1.14 -1.48 -3.96
C VAL A 75 -1.26 -0.39 -2.91
N LEU A 76 -2.42 0.27 -2.91
CA LEU A 76 -2.75 1.39 -2.03
C LEU A 76 -3.14 0.88 -0.64
N GLY A 77 -2.26 1.05 0.32
CA GLY A 77 -2.51 0.75 1.72
C GLY A 77 -3.34 1.85 2.39
N LEU A 78 -4.63 1.91 2.10
CA LEU A 78 -5.56 2.96 2.57
C LEU A 78 -6.27 2.62 3.87
N VAL A 79 -6.33 1.33 4.23
CA VAL A 79 -7.01 0.86 5.44
C VAL A 79 -5.98 0.63 6.55
N THR A 80 -6.10 1.38 7.65
CA THR A 80 -5.10 1.27 8.73
C THR A 80 -5.21 -0.06 9.50
N SER A 81 -4.08 -0.68 9.78
CA SER A 81 -3.98 -1.81 10.72
C SER A 81 -3.66 -1.37 12.16
N LYS A 82 -3.65 -0.07 12.44
CA LYS A 82 -3.24 0.51 13.73
C LYS A 82 -4.39 0.87 14.65
N ARG A 83 -5.60 0.99 14.12
CA ARG A 83 -6.81 1.38 14.84
C ARG A 83 -7.98 0.48 14.47
N PRO A 84 -8.86 0.12 15.39
CA PRO A 84 -9.95 -0.81 15.16
C PRO A 84 -11.13 -0.22 14.35
N GLU A 85 -11.30 1.11 14.34
CA GLU A 85 -12.38 1.76 13.65
C GLU A 85 -12.32 1.47 12.14
N LEU A 86 -13.45 1.09 11.54
CA LEU A 86 -13.55 0.91 10.10
C LEU A 86 -13.57 2.27 9.42
N GLU A 87 -12.82 2.38 8.33
CA GLU A 87 -12.84 3.54 7.46
C GLU A 87 -14.19 3.63 6.73
N ASN A 88 -14.58 4.85 6.36
CA ASN A 88 -15.74 5.05 5.51
C ASN A 88 -15.46 4.59 4.08
N PRO A 89 -16.23 3.63 3.50
CA PRO A 89 -15.98 3.07 2.16
C PRO A 89 -15.95 4.14 1.07
N GLU A 90 -16.82 5.15 1.13
CA GLU A 90 -16.86 6.23 0.13
C GLU A 90 -15.58 7.08 0.17
N THR A 91 -15.02 7.30 1.37
CA THR A 91 -13.74 8.01 1.51
C THR A 91 -12.60 7.20 0.89
N ILE A 92 -12.56 5.88 1.11
CA ILE A 92 -11.54 5.01 0.51
C ILE A 92 -11.68 4.99 -1.02
N LYS A 93 -12.90 4.84 -1.54
CA LYS A 93 -13.16 4.88 -2.99
C LYS A 93 -12.74 6.22 -3.61
N ALA A 94 -13.06 7.33 -2.98
CA ALA A 94 -12.65 8.66 -3.44
C ALA A 94 -11.11 8.76 -3.54
N ARG A 95 -10.38 8.23 -2.55
CA ARG A 95 -8.91 8.21 -2.57
C ARG A 95 -8.33 7.27 -3.63
N ILE A 96 -8.98 6.14 -3.92
CA ILE A 96 -8.59 5.27 -5.05
C ILE A 96 -8.71 6.06 -6.37
N TYR A 97 -9.83 6.76 -6.59
CA TYR A 97 -10.02 7.57 -7.79
C TYR A 97 -9.10 8.81 -7.86
N GLU A 98 -8.69 9.35 -6.73
CA GLU A 98 -7.64 10.38 -6.69
C GLU A 98 -6.30 9.81 -7.16
N ALA A 99 -5.89 8.64 -6.66
CA ALA A 99 -4.68 7.95 -7.11
C ALA A 99 -4.75 7.57 -8.61
N ALA A 100 -5.94 7.26 -9.11
CA ALA A 100 -6.18 6.92 -10.52
C ALA A 100 -5.91 8.08 -11.50
N GLN A 101 -5.71 9.30 -11.01
CA GLN A 101 -5.25 10.43 -11.82
C GLN A 101 -3.76 10.31 -12.18
N TYR A 102 -2.99 9.49 -11.48
CA TYR A 102 -1.55 9.32 -11.66
C TYR A 102 -1.19 7.93 -12.22
N VAL A 103 -1.91 6.89 -11.80
CA VAL A 103 -1.71 5.50 -12.23
C VAL A 103 -3.05 4.93 -12.69
N PRO A 104 -3.17 4.37 -13.90
CA PRO A 104 -4.43 3.79 -14.39
C PRO A 104 -5.08 2.83 -13.39
N LEU A 105 -6.41 2.86 -13.29
CA LEU A 105 -7.17 2.11 -12.27
C LEU A 105 -6.90 0.59 -12.33
N GLU A 106 -6.67 0.05 -13.52
CA GLU A 106 -6.33 -1.37 -13.75
C GLU A 106 -4.95 -1.78 -13.20
N ARG A 107 -4.12 -0.82 -12.85
CA ARG A 107 -2.82 -1.04 -12.17
C ARG A 107 -2.85 -0.70 -10.68
N LEU A 108 -4.00 -0.25 -10.18
CA LEU A 108 -4.20 0.01 -8.75
C LEU A 108 -4.85 -1.18 -8.07
N CYS A 109 -4.43 -1.45 -6.84
CA CYS A 109 -5.03 -2.42 -5.93
C CYS A 109 -5.25 -1.76 -4.56
N LEU A 110 -6.09 -2.37 -3.74
CA LEU A 110 -6.35 -1.92 -2.38
C LEU A 110 -5.82 -2.93 -1.35
N SER A 111 -5.20 -2.43 -0.28
CA SER A 111 -4.81 -3.25 0.86
C SER A 111 -4.93 -2.50 2.19
N THR A 112 -4.67 -3.22 3.28
CA THR A 112 -4.30 -2.59 4.54
C THR A 112 -2.92 -1.94 4.41
N GLN A 113 -2.68 -0.90 5.20
CA GLN A 113 -1.44 -0.13 5.13
C GLN A 113 -0.21 -0.97 5.49
N CYS A 114 -0.36 -1.97 6.36
CA CYS A 114 0.67 -2.92 6.76
C CYS A 114 0.00 -4.22 7.27
N GLY A 115 0.79 -5.21 7.69
CA GLY A 115 0.26 -6.38 8.40
C GLY A 115 -0.29 -6.02 9.79
N PHE A 116 -1.02 -6.95 10.40
CA PHE A 116 -1.64 -6.76 11.72
C PHE A 116 -0.71 -7.15 12.88
N ALA A 117 0.34 -7.92 12.64
CA ALA A 117 1.30 -8.33 13.65
C ALA A 117 2.70 -8.39 13.04
N SER A 118 3.41 -7.25 13.02
CA SER A 118 4.75 -7.15 12.43
C SER A 118 5.86 -7.62 13.37
N THR A 119 5.56 -7.82 14.66
CA THR A 119 6.47 -8.29 15.69
C THR A 119 5.78 -9.28 16.63
N GLU A 120 6.53 -9.94 17.53
CA GLU A 120 6.00 -10.88 18.51
C GLU A 120 5.02 -10.25 19.51
N GLU A 121 5.12 -8.95 19.76
CA GLU A 121 4.18 -8.20 20.60
C GLU A 121 2.79 -8.05 19.94
N GLY A 122 2.69 -8.37 18.66
CA GLY A 122 1.43 -8.38 17.94
C GLY A 122 0.87 -6.98 17.65
N ASN A 123 -0.45 -6.87 17.78
CA ASN A 123 -1.22 -5.67 17.45
C ASN A 123 -2.23 -5.38 18.57
N LYS A 124 -2.72 -4.14 18.65
CA LYS A 124 -3.80 -3.76 19.59
C LYS A 124 -5.18 -4.17 19.10
N LEU A 125 -5.34 -4.49 17.82
CA LEU A 125 -6.60 -4.97 17.27
C LEU A 125 -6.85 -6.42 17.67
N THR A 126 -8.13 -6.76 17.90
CA THR A 126 -8.55 -8.16 18.07
C THR A 126 -8.60 -8.87 16.72
N GLU A 127 -8.70 -10.20 16.75
CA GLU A 127 -8.86 -11.00 15.54
C GLU A 127 -10.15 -10.62 14.77
N GLU A 128 -11.26 -10.39 15.47
CA GLU A 128 -12.52 -9.95 14.84
C GLU A 128 -12.37 -8.60 14.15
N GLN A 129 -11.63 -7.67 14.76
CA GLN A 129 -11.36 -6.35 14.17
C GLN A 129 -10.47 -6.47 12.94
N GLN A 130 -9.47 -7.35 12.95
CA GLN A 130 -8.66 -7.68 11.78
C GLN A 130 -9.54 -8.20 10.64
N TRP A 131 -10.40 -9.19 10.91
CA TRP A 131 -11.28 -9.75 9.89
C TRP A 131 -12.28 -8.73 9.35
N ALA A 132 -12.78 -7.84 10.20
CA ALA A 132 -13.65 -6.74 9.76
C ALA A 132 -12.93 -5.79 8.80
N LYS A 133 -11.65 -5.46 9.05
CA LYS A 133 -10.82 -4.65 8.13
C LYS A 133 -10.60 -5.36 6.79
N ILE A 134 -10.31 -6.65 6.80
CA ILE A 134 -10.13 -7.45 5.58
C ILE A 134 -11.43 -7.52 4.78
N ALA A 135 -12.57 -7.71 5.45
CA ALA A 135 -13.88 -7.71 4.81
C ALA A 135 -14.20 -6.35 4.17
N LEU A 136 -13.83 -5.24 4.83
CA LEU A 136 -13.97 -3.90 4.27
C LEU A 136 -13.13 -3.73 2.99
N VAL A 137 -11.86 -4.12 3.02
CA VAL A 137 -10.97 -4.07 1.85
C VAL A 137 -11.58 -4.84 0.69
N ARG A 138 -12.04 -6.07 0.94
CA ARG A 138 -12.67 -6.92 -0.06
C ARG A 138 -13.93 -6.29 -0.66
N SER A 139 -14.84 -5.81 0.18
CA SER A 139 -16.09 -5.19 -0.27
C SER A 139 -15.83 -3.98 -1.17
N ILE A 140 -14.87 -3.12 -0.81
CA ILE A 140 -14.50 -1.96 -1.62
C ILE A 140 -13.86 -2.40 -2.94
N ALA A 141 -12.99 -3.42 -2.91
CA ALA A 141 -12.37 -3.95 -4.12
C ALA A 141 -13.42 -4.51 -5.10
N GLU A 142 -14.39 -5.29 -4.60
CA GLU A 142 -15.51 -5.80 -5.39
C GLU A 142 -16.33 -4.65 -6.04
N GLU A 143 -16.56 -3.55 -5.32
CA GLU A 143 -17.28 -2.39 -5.85
C GLU A 143 -16.49 -1.60 -6.92
N VAL A 144 -15.17 -1.48 -6.75
CA VAL A 144 -14.31 -0.66 -7.64
C VAL A 144 -13.89 -1.41 -8.89
N TRP A 145 -13.52 -2.70 -8.77
CA TRP A 145 -12.96 -3.50 -9.87
C TRP A 145 -13.90 -4.63 -10.34
N GLY A 146 -14.96 -4.94 -9.62
CA GLY A 146 -15.98 -5.92 -10.03
C GLY A 146 -15.56 -7.38 -9.86
N GLU A 147 -14.61 -7.66 -8.96
CA GLU A 147 -14.08 -9.01 -8.69
C GLU A 147 -14.50 -9.52 -7.31
#